data_2f61cfce3d584656f5078f338e3750e0
#
_entry.id   2f61cfce3d584656f5078f338e3750e0
#
_cell.length_a   1.000
_cell.length_b   1.000
_cell.length_c   1.000
_cell.angle_alpha   90.00
_cell.angle_beta   90.00
_cell.angle_gamma   90.00
#
_symmetry.space_group_name_H-M   'P 1'
#
loop_
_entity.id
_entity.type
_entity.pdbx_description
1 polymer ?
#
loop_
_entity_poly.entity_id
_entity_poly.type
_entity_poly.pdbx_seq_one_letter_code
_entity_poly.pdbx_strand_id
1 'polypeptide(L)'
;MAPMALHLPPAAARMQASTSTRVCLVAQRSRPAGVCVDSLALVVSHFLTGAEISAAQLHALIDRALELKAAPHCSRALDDCVVALVFERPSTRTRLSFEAGVVELGGHALVLRPGELQLARGESVRDTALVLSRHVQAIGLRTGSDADLAELAEYAGVPVINMLSPSHHPCQALADLMTLKECFGTLAGLRVAYVGDGNNVARSLALLGHRAGVEVTVASPPGYALTQGEPDSLALSHVRLEPDPHAAVNGARAVYTDVWVSMGDEATAAQRREDLAGYRLDDRLLDAAAPDAIALHCLPAHPGEEISSEVLYGPRQRIWEQAENRRHVQKALLELLLVR
;
A
#
# COMPACT_ATOMS: atom_id res chain seq x y z
N MET A 1 55.47 64.13 18.66
CA MET A 1 54.42 63.48 17.77
C MET A 1 53.32 62.99 18.67
N ALA A 2 52.22 63.73 18.67
CA ALA A 2 51.12 63.53 19.58
C ALA A 2 50.16 62.43 19.09
N PRO A 3 49.48 61.63 19.94
CA PRO A 3 48.43 60.75 19.54
C PRO A 3 47.05 61.43 19.50
N MET A 4 46.32 61.17 18.48
CA MET A 4 44.93 61.61 18.22
C MET A 4 43.93 60.91 19.17
N ALA A 5 43.11 61.71 19.85
CA ALA A 5 42.03 61.29 20.69
C ALA A 5 40.80 60.97 19.85
N LEU A 6 40.19 59.76 20.08
CA LEU A 6 38.94 59.42 19.55
C LEU A 6 37.80 59.86 20.52
N HIS A 7 36.90 60.68 20.01
CA HIS A 7 35.66 61.10 20.66
C HIS A 7 34.58 59.98 20.59
N LEU A 8 34.03 59.64 21.71
CA LEU A 8 32.79 58.86 21.87
C LEU A 8 31.59 59.79 22.13
N PRO A 9 30.44 59.62 21.48
CA PRO A 9 29.22 60.31 21.85
C PRO A 9 28.41 59.53 22.92
N PRO A 10 27.48 60.23 23.66
CA PRO A 10 26.92 59.74 24.91
C PRO A 10 25.72 58.79 24.74
N ALA A 11 25.52 58.02 25.80
CA ALA A 11 24.39 57.15 25.99
C ALA A 11 23.08 57.94 26.24
N ALA A 12 21.97 57.41 25.72
CA ALA A 12 20.72 57.17 26.42
C ALA A 12 19.53 57.03 25.49
N ALA A 13 18.88 55.89 25.54
CA ALA A 13 17.42 55.86 25.71
C ALA A 13 17.00 54.39 25.97
N ARG A 14 16.49 54.18 27.16
CA ARG A 14 15.77 52.93 27.52
C ARG A 14 14.52 52.83 26.62
N MET A 15 14.41 51.75 25.87
CA MET A 15 13.13 51.33 25.30
C MET A 15 12.67 50.02 25.98
N GLN A 16 11.53 50.13 26.63
CA GLN A 16 10.81 49.02 27.25
C GLN A 16 10.42 48.00 26.16
N ALA A 17 10.82 46.74 26.31
CA ALA A 17 10.36 45.64 25.50
C ALA A 17 8.97 45.24 25.97
N SER A 18 7.97 45.53 25.17
CA SER A 18 6.64 44.90 25.30
C SER A 18 6.70 43.50 24.70
N THR A 19 6.51 42.50 25.51
CA THR A 19 6.29 41.08 25.12
C THR A 19 4.97 40.98 24.38
N SER A 20 5.02 41.06 23.05
CA SER A 20 3.91 40.68 22.16
C SER A 20 4.03 39.18 21.86
N THR A 21 3.24 38.37 22.54
CA THR A 21 3.00 36.97 22.20
C THR A 21 2.29 36.94 20.85
N ARG A 22 3.02 36.67 19.77
CA ARG A 22 2.40 36.36 18.48
C ARG A 22 1.78 34.97 18.56
N VAL A 23 0.48 34.95 18.78
CA VAL A 23 -0.35 33.76 18.51
C VAL A 23 -0.37 33.62 16.99
N CYS A 24 0.25 32.55 16.49
CA CYS A 24 0.19 32.18 15.09
C CYS A 24 -1.25 31.66 14.83
N LEU A 25 -2.13 32.53 14.35
CA LEU A 25 -3.42 32.13 13.81
C LEU A 25 -3.15 31.42 12.48
N VAL A 26 -3.26 30.10 12.48
CA VAL A 26 -3.36 29.31 11.25
C VAL A 26 -4.68 29.69 10.59
N ALA A 27 -4.58 30.42 9.47
CA ALA A 27 -5.73 30.79 8.66
C ALA A 27 -6.40 29.52 8.12
N GLN A 28 -7.60 29.24 8.63
CA GLN A 28 -8.51 28.27 8.02
C GLN A 28 -8.86 28.76 6.61
N ARG A 29 -8.31 28.10 5.58
CA ARG A 29 -8.73 28.32 4.22
C ARG A 29 -10.15 27.78 4.05
N SER A 30 -11.09 28.67 3.73
CA SER A 30 -12.48 28.38 3.42
C SER A 30 -12.62 27.39 2.28
N ARG A 31 -13.33 26.27 2.53
CA ARG A 31 -13.77 25.29 1.54
C ARG A 31 -14.76 25.94 0.55
N PRO A 32 -14.75 25.57 -0.75
CA PRO A 32 -15.87 25.87 -1.62
C PRO A 32 -17.10 25.08 -1.15
N ALA A 33 -18.22 25.79 -0.99
CA ALA A 33 -19.51 25.22 -0.59
C ALA A 33 -20.05 24.33 -1.71
N GLY A 34 -20.37 23.09 -1.38
CA GLY A 34 -21.18 22.24 -2.22
C GLY A 34 -20.72 20.79 -2.29
N VAL A 35 -20.81 20.04 -1.19
CA VAL A 35 -21.38 18.68 -1.11
C VAL A 35 -21.59 18.40 0.37
N CYS A 36 -22.85 18.40 0.78
CA CYS A 36 -23.28 17.90 2.07
C CYS A 36 -23.17 16.37 2.01
N VAL A 37 -22.16 15.79 2.63
CA VAL A 37 -22.09 14.35 2.88
C VAL A 37 -22.31 14.17 4.38
N ASP A 38 -23.59 14.09 4.77
CA ASP A 38 -23.98 13.52 6.05
C ASP A 38 -23.65 12.03 6.01
N SER A 39 -22.50 11.66 6.55
CA SER A 39 -22.25 10.36 7.15
C SER A 39 -21.08 10.53 8.11
N LEU A 40 -21.24 9.98 9.31
CA LEU A 40 -20.17 9.77 10.30
C LEU A 40 -18.96 9.13 9.58
N ALA A 41 -18.06 9.96 9.04
CA ALA A 41 -16.83 9.50 8.45
C ALA A 41 -16.01 8.96 9.62
N LEU A 42 -15.96 7.63 9.77
CA LEU A 42 -14.98 6.98 10.63
C LEU A 42 -13.61 7.50 10.17
N VAL A 43 -12.93 8.21 11.05
CA VAL A 43 -11.57 8.69 10.81
C VAL A 43 -10.69 7.43 10.76
N VAL A 44 -10.19 7.10 9.58
CA VAL A 44 -9.23 6.00 9.42
C VAL A 44 -7.93 6.45 10.05
N SER A 45 -7.50 5.79 11.12
CA SER A 45 -6.27 6.14 11.83
C SER A 45 -5.04 5.47 11.22
N HIS A 46 -5.18 4.21 10.76
CA HIS A 46 -4.12 3.40 10.17
C HIS A 46 -4.66 2.62 8.98
N PHE A 47 -3.78 2.04 8.16
CA PHE A 47 -4.13 1.12 7.07
C PHE A 47 -3.22 -0.10 7.14
N LEU A 48 -3.65 -1.13 7.85
CA LEU A 48 -2.83 -2.30 8.20
C LEU A 48 -3.19 -3.54 7.38
N THR A 49 -4.49 -3.80 7.22
CA THR A 49 -5.01 -4.98 6.52
C THR A 49 -5.92 -4.62 5.34
N GLY A 50 -6.53 -3.42 5.38
CA GLY A 50 -7.62 -2.95 4.54
C GLY A 50 -9.00 -3.15 5.18
N ALA A 51 -9.07 -3.82 6.35
CA ALA A 51 -10.31 -3.95 7.12
C ALA A 51 -10.73 -2.61 7.76
N GLU A 52 -9.82 -1.66 7.86
CA GLU A 52 -10.01 -0.36 8.49
C GLU A 52 -10.87 0.61 7.66
N ILE A 53 -11.05 0.32 6.36
CA ILE A 53 -11.87 1.15 5.47
C ILE A 53 -13.17 0.44 5.12
N SER A 54 -14.27 1.18 5.03
CA SER A 54 -15.56 0.65 4.58
C SER A 54 -15.57 0.40 3.06
N ALA A 55 -16.55 -0.37 2.57
CA ALA A 55 -16.74 -0.57 1.13
C ALA A 55 -16.90 0.77 0.37
N ALA A 56 -17.64 1.72 0.92
CA ALA A 56 -17.82 3.05 0.32
C ALA A 56 -16.50 3.83 0.24
N GLN A 57 -15.68 3.80 1.31
CA GLN A 57 -14.36 4.41 1.32
C GLN A 57 -13.40 3.75 0.33
N LEU A 58 -13.45 2.41 0.22
CA LEU A 58 -12.64 1.66 -0.75
C LEU A 58 -12.99 2.07 -2.19
N HIS A 59 -14.27 2.11 -2.55
CA HIS A 59 -14.69 2.55 -3.89
C HIS A 59 -14.28 4.00 -4.16
N ALA A 60 -14.48 4.91 -3.21
CA ALA A 60 -14.06 6.30 -3.33
C ALA A 60 -12.54 6.45 -3.48
N LEU A 61 -11.75 5.64 -2.76
CA LEU A 61 -10.30 5.61 -2.89
C LEU A 61 -9.86 5.16 -4.28
N ILE A 62 -10.47 4.11 -4.82
CA ILE A 62 -10.16 3.63 -6.17
C ILE A 62 -10.54 4.67 -7.23
N ASP A 63 -11.70 5.32 -7.10
CA ASP A 63 -12.11 6.40 -8.01
C ASP A 63 -11.15 7.58 -7.95
N ARG A 64 -10.75 7.97 -6.73
CA ARG A 64 -9.77 9.03 -6.53
C ARG A 64 -8.39 8.66 -7.13
N ALA A 65 -7.99 7.42 -7.03
CA ALA A 65 -6.74 6.94 -7.64
C ALA A 65 -6.77 7.04 -9.18
N LEU A 66 -7.91 6.74 -9.80
CA LEU A 66 -8.13 6.91 -11.25
C LEU A 66 -8.02 8.38 -11.66
N GLU A 67 -8.60 9.31 -10.90
CA GLU A 67 -8.45 10.75 -11.13
C GLU A 67 -6.99 11.20 -11.02
N LEU A 68 -6.27 10.74 -9.97
CA LEU A 68 -4.85 11.03 -9.75
C LEU A 68 -3.94 10.42 -10.83
N LYS A 69 -4.36 9.34 -11.49
CA LYS A 69 -3.68 8.77 -12.64
C LYS A 69 -3.89 9.63 -13.89
N ALA A 70 -5.11 10.06 -14.13
CA ALA A 70 -5.46 10.91 -15.27
C ALA A 70 -4.80 12.30 -15.19
N ALA A 71 -4.60 12.83 -13.97
CA ALA A 71 -4.01 14.15 -13.71
C ALA A 71 -3.01 14.06 -12.54
N PRO A 72 -1.78 13.55 -12.74
CA PRO A 72 -0.84 13.19 -11.67
C PRO A 72 -0.48 14.32 -10.69
N HIS A 73 -0.54 15.58 -11.14
CA HIS A 73 -0.18 16.77 -10.34
C HIS A 73 -1.39 17.64 -9.96
N CYS A 74 -2.62 17.09 -10.00
CA CYS A 74 -3.83 17.83 -9.64
C CYS A 74 -4.00 18.03 -8.13
N SER A 75 -3.18 17.40 -7.31
CA SER A 75 -3.26 17.46 -5.85
C SER A 75 -1.93 17.90 -5.24
N ARG A 76 -2.05 18.70 -4.18
CA ARG A 76 -0.96 19.16 -3.31
C ARG A 76 -1.27 18.80 -1.85
N ALA A 77 -1.90 17.65 -1.66
CA ALA A 77 -2.40 17.21 -0.35
C ALA A 77 -1.32 17.02 0.72
N LEU A 78 -0.07 16.83 0.29
CA LEU A 78 1.08 16.63 1.18
C LEU A 78 2.05 17.83 1.20
N ASP A 79 1.62 19.03 0.77
CA ASP A 79 2.45 20.23 0.94
C ASP A 79 2.91 20.35 2.39
N ASP A 80 4.21 20.56 2.60
CA ASP A 80 4.86 20.64 3.90
C ASP A 80 4.80 19.36 4.77
N CYS A 81 4.37 18.23 4.21
CA CYS A 81 4.34 16.94 4.89
C CYS A 81 5.58 16.09 4.61
N VAL A 82 6.03 15.38 5.65
CA VAL A 82 7.05 14.35 5.55
C VAL A 82 6.42 12.99 5.82
N VAL A 83 6.69 12.01 4.97
CA VAL A 83 6.25 10.62 5.13
C VAL A 83 7.46 9.73 5.32
N ALA A 84 7.58 9.06 6.46
CA ALA A 84 8.62 8.07 6.70
C ALA A 84 8.27 6.75 6.01
N LEU A 85 9.21 6.21 5.24
CA LEU A 85 9.10 4.92 4.58
C LEU A 85 10.14 3.97 5.16
N VAL A 86 9.72 3.15 6.11
CA VAL A 86 10.57 2.24 6.87
C VAL A 86 10.62 0.88 6.17
N PHE A 87 11.83 0.44 5.83
CA PHE A 87 12.09 -0.84 5.19
C PHE A 87 12.99 -1.71 6.06
N GLU A 88 12.45 -2.77 6.64
CA GLU A 88 13.26 -3.84 7.26
C GLU A 88 13.74 -4.85 6.20
N ARG A 89 13.03 -4.94 5.09
CA ARG A 89 13.39 -5.77 3.92
C ARG A 89 13.41 -4.93 2.65
N PRO A 90 14.34 -5.17 1.73
CA PRO A 90 14.44 -4.41 0.48
C PRO A 90 13.17 -4.50 -0.38
N SER A 91 12.82 -3.42 -1.05
CA SER A 91 11.75 -3.41 -2.05
C SER A 91 11.92 -2.28 -3.04
N THR A 92 12.19 -2.60 -4.30
CA THR A 92 12.32 -1.61 -5.37
C THR A 92 10.97 -0.97 -5.70
N ARG A 93 9.94 -1.79 -5.98
CA ARG A 93 8.62 -1.31 -6.42
C ARG A 93 7.90 -0.48 -5.36
N THR A 94 7.86 -0.97 -4.12
CA THR A 94 7.20 -0.24 -3.02
C THR A 94 7.90 1.09 -2.76
N ARG A 95 9.24 1.11 -2.80
CA ARG A 95 9.99 2.33 -2.63
C ARG A 95 9.67 3.32 -3.75
N LEU A 96 9.81 2.92 -5.02
CA LEU A 96 9.56 3.79 -6.17
C LEU A 96 8.14 4.35 -6.16
N SER A 97 7.12 3.53 -5.90
CA SER A 97 5.73 3.96 -5.95
C SER A 97 5.38 4.95 -4.84
N PHE A 98 5.86 4.73 -3.60
CA PHE A 98 5.63 5.67 -2.50
C PHE A 98 6.45 6.94 -2.65
N GLU A 99 7.77 6.86 -2.96
CA GLU A 99 8.60 8.07 -3.15
C GLU A 99 8.01 8.96 -4.25
N ALA A 100 7.70 8.39 -5.41
CA ALA A 100 7.11 9.15 -6.51
C ALA A 100 5.72 9.71 -6.13
N GLY A 101 4.88 8.91 -5.47
CA GLY A 101 3.54 9.33 -5.04
C GLY A 101 3.56 10.49 -4.05
N VAL A 102 4.44 10.44 -3.05
CA VAL A 102 4.62 11.52 -2.06
C VAL A 102 5.09 12.81 -2.74
N VAL A 103 6.07 12.72 -3.66
CA VAL A 103 6.57 13.89 -4.42
C VAL A 103 5.48 14.48 -5.31
N GLU A 104 4.70 13.66 -6.01
CA GLU A 104 3.59 14.14 -6.86
C GLU A 104 2.50 14.86 -6.05
N LEU A 105 2.32 14.50 -4.78
CA LEU A 105 1.39 15.17 -3.84
C LEU A 105 2.00 16.40 -3.15
N GLY A 106 3.26 16.76 -3.45
CA GLY A 106 3.95 17.93 -2.88
C GLY A 106 4.69 17.68 -1.58
N GLY A 107 4.73 16.43 -1.11
CA GLY A 107 5.40 16.04 0.14
C GLY A 107 6.86 15.64 -0.03
N HIS A 108 7.46 15.24 1.08
CA HIS A 108 8.81 14.70 1.15
C HIS A 108 8.79 13.26 1.70
N ALA A 109 9.39 12.31 0.96
CA ALA A 109 9.55 10.94 1.42
C ALA A 109 10.90 10.79 2.14
N LEU A 110 10.86 10.38 3.41
CA LEU A 110 12.04 10.03 4.22
C LEU A 110 12.20 8.51 4.21
N VAL A 111 13.09 7.99 3.38
CA VAL A 111 13.33 6.55 3.29
C VAL A 111 14.35 6.11 4.31
N LEU A 112 13.96 5.18 5.16
CA LEU A 112 14.79 4.55 6.20
C LEU A 112 15.02 3.08 5.81
N ARG A 113 16.28 2.73 5.53
CA ARG A 113 16.66 1.40 5.03
C ARG A 113 17.02 0.45 6.17
N PRO A 114 17.10 -0.87 5.89
CA PRO A 114 17.61 -1.83 6.85
C PRO A 114 18.96 -1.38 7.42
N GLY A 115 19.10 -1.40 8.74
CA GLY A 115 20.33 -0.99 9.44
C GLY A 115 20.52 0.52 9.66
N GLU A 116 19.68 1.38 9.09
CA GLU A 116 19.69 2.83 9.39
C GLU A 116 18.90 3.16 10.67
N LEU A 117 17.95 2.31 11.06
CA LEU A 117 17.21 2.43 12.30
C LEU A 117 17.95 1.80 13.48
N GLN A 118 17.74 2.37 14.67
CA GLN A 118 18.30 1.81 15.91
C GLN A 118 17.60 0.51 16.35
N LEU A 119 16.47 0.12 15.73
CA LEU A 119 15.83 -1.19 15.89
C LEU A 119 16.84 -2.33 15.76
N ALA A 120 17.72 -2.28 14.75
CA ALA A 120 18.80 -3.25 14.57
C ALA A 120 19.83 -3.26 15.71
N ARG A 121 19.80 -2.27 16.61
CA ARG A 121 20.72 -2.12 17.75
C ARG A 121 19.99 -2.28 19.09
N GLY A 122 18.72 -2.71 19.08
CA GLY A 122 17.94 -2.99 20.29
C GLY A 122 17.02 -1.87 20.77
N GLU A 123 16.81 -0.81 19.97
CA GLU A 123 15.71 0.15 20.25
C GLU A 123 14.37 -0.58 20.09
N SER A 124 13.40 -0.28 20.95
CA SER A 124 12.08 -0.89 20.85
C SER A 124 11.28 -0.32 19.69
N VAL A 125 10.33 -1.11 19.14
CA VAL A 125 9.37 -0.65 18.12
C VAL A 125 8.57 0.52 18.65
N ARG A 126 8.17 0.46 19.93
CA ARG A 126 7.47 1.54 20.65
C ARG A 126 8.27 2.84 20.64
N ASP A 127 9.55 2.82 21.02
CA ASP A 127 10.36 4.04 21.08
C ASP A 127 10.55 4.62 19.68
N THR A 128 10.78 3.78 18.68
CA THR A 128 10.85 4.18 17.27
C THR A 128 9.54 4.84 16.82
N ALA A 129 8.37 4.27 17.16
CA ALA A 129 7.06 4.86 16.84
C ALA A 129 6.87 6.25 17.46
N LEU A 130 7.22 6.40 18.75
CA LEU A 130 7.10 7.64 19.48
C LEU A 130 8.02 8.73 18.89
N VAL A 131 9.26 8.39 18.52
CA VAL A 131 10.21 9.32 17.93
C VAL A 131 9.75 9.73 16.53
N LEU A 132 9.45 8.78 15.63
CA LEU A 132 9.03 9.09 14.27
C LEU A 132 7.78 9.98 14.26
N SER A 133 6.80 9.71 15.12
CA SER A 133 5.57 10.51 15.23
C SER A 133 5.79 11.98 15.57
N ARG A 134 6.97 12.37 16.06
CA ARG A 134 7.33 13.78 16.34
C ARG A 134 7.92 14.51 15.12
N HIS A 135 8.27 13.76 14.09
CA HIS A 135 9.00 14.29 12.93
C HIS A 135 8.25 14.15 11.59
N VAL A 136 7.28 13.23 11.50
CA VAL A 136 6.59 12.92 10.24
C VAL A 136 5.07 12.94 10.40
N GLN A 137 4.34 12.99 9.29
CA GLN A 137 2.88 13.00 9.26
C GLN A 137 2.27 11.64 8.97
N ALA A 138 3.05 10.70 8.44
CA ALA A 138 2.66 9.29 8.28
C ALA A 138 3.90 8.39 8.29
N ILE A 139 3.70 7.11 8.63
CA ILE A 139 4.74 6.09 8.63
C ILE A 139 4.28 4.92 7.77
N GLY A 140 5.00 4.61 6.69
CA GLY A 140 4.88 3.35 5.97
C GLY A 140 5.88 2.34 6.54
N LEU A 141 5.44 1.12 6.82
CA LEU A 141 6.31 0.04 7.31
C LEU A 141 6.25 -1.18 6.39
N ARG A 142 7.41 -1.69 5.96
CA ARG A 142 7.59 -3.00 5.34
C ARG A 142 8.42 -3.86 6.28
N THR A 143 7.79 -4.85 6.89
CA THR A 143 8.36 -5.65 7.97
C THR A 143 8.24 -7.15 7.73
N GLY A 144 9.04 -7.93 8.45
CA GLY A 144 8.94 -9.37 8.58
C GLY A 144 8.10 -9.85 9.77
N SER A 145 7.42 -8.93 10.49
CA SER A 145 6.68 -9.22 11.72
C SER A 145 5.34 -8.47 11.76
N ASP A 146 4.23 -9.20 11.81
CA ASP A 146 2.90 -8.59 12.00
C ASP A 146 2.78 -7.99 13.41
N ALA A 147 3.49 -8.55 14.40
CA ALA A 147 3.51 -8.02 15.76
C ALA A 147 4.17 -6.64 15.82
N ASP A 148 5.30 -6.45 15.11
CA ASP A 148 6.00 -5.16 15.06
C ASP A 148 5.16 -4.09 14.35
N LEU A 149 4.42 -4.50 13.31
CA LEU A 149 3.47 -3.62 12.64
C LEU A 149 2.34 -3.16 13.59
N ALA A 150 1.78 -4.10 14.36
CA ALA A 150 0.73 -3.81 15.32
C ALA A 150 1.24 -2.91 16.47
N GLU A 151 2.43 -3.20 17.02
CA GLU A 151 3.04 -2.37 18.06
C GLU A 151 3.37 -0.97 17.55
N LEU A 152 3.92 -0.85 16.34
CA LEU A 152 4.17 0.46 15.73
C LEU A 152 2.87 1.28 15.62
N ALA A 153 1.78 0.65 15.17
CA ALA A 153 0.48 1.31 15.04
C ALA A 153 -0.13 1.68 16.39
N GLU A 154 0.06 0.86 17.42
CA GLU A 154 -0.43 1.14 18.79
C GLU A 154 0.19 2.41 19.39
N TYR A 155 1.50 2.62 19.17
CA TYR A 155 2.22 3.74 19.80
C TYR A 155 2.43 4.94 18.86
N ALA A 156 2.16 4.83 17.57
CA ALA A 156 2.30 5.93 16.63
C ALA A 156 1.19 6.99 16.83
N GLY A 157 1.58 8.24 16.99
CA GLY A 157 0.67 9.40 17.01
C GLY A 157 0.25 9.88 15.62
N VAL A 158 0.64 9.18 14.56
CA VAL A 158 0.37 9.47 13.15
C VAL A 158 -0.09 8.21 12.42
N PRO A 159 -0.75 8.31 11.26
CA PRO A 159 -1.15 7.15 10.47
C PRO A 159 0.01 6.20 10.15
N VAL A 160 -0.23 4.90 10.34
CA VAL A 160 0.67 3.81 9.94
C VAL A 160 0.07 3.08 8.75
N ILE A 161 0.90 2.83 7.74
CA ILE A 161 0.54 2.15 6.49
C ILE A 161 1.35 0.86 6.38
N ASN A 162 0.67 -0.28 6.28
CA ASN A 162 1.29 -1.56 5.96
C ASN A 162 1.72 -1.57 4.48
N MET A 163 3.01 -1.42 4.23
CA MET A 163 3.57 -1.52 2.88
C MET A 163 3.76 -2.98 2.42
N LEU A 164 3.95 -3.88 3.35
CA LEU A 164 3.91 -5.36 3.31
C LEU A 164 4.29 -5.92 4.68
N SER A 165 3.55 -6.91 5.13
CA SER A 165 3.85 -7.76 6.29
C SER A 165 3.70 -9.24 5.93
N PRO A 166 4.08 -10.18 6.82
CA PRO A 166 3.92 -11.61 6.57
C PRO A 166 2.51 -12.03 6.18
N SER A 167 1.49 -11.47 6.83
CA SER A 167 0.09 -11.85 6.60
C SER A 167 -0.62 -11.01 5.55
N HIS A 168 -0.15 -9.77 5.25
CA HIS A 168 -0.91 -8.84 4.41
C HIS A 168 -0.04 -8.01 3.45
N HIS A 169 -0.61 -7.74 2.26
CA HIS A 169 -0.09 -6.77 1.28
C HIS A 169 -1.21 -5.83 0.78
N PRO A 170 -1.83 -5.03 1.67
CA PRO A 170 -3.06 -4.30 1.34
C PRO A 170 -2.87 -3.23 0.25
N CYS A 171 -1.70 -2.57 0.20
CA CYS A 171 -1.39 -1.63 -0.88
C CYS A 171 -1.29 -2.29 -2.27
N GLN A 172 -0.98 -3.57 -2.34
CA GLN A 172 -1.02 -4.33 -3.59
C GLN A 172 -2.47 -4.59 -3.99
N ALA A 173 -3.29 -5.09 -3.08
CA ALA A 173 -4.70 -5.37 -3.35
C ALA A 173 -5.48 -4.11 -3.81
N LEU A 174 -5.15 -2.92 -3.30
CA LEU A 174 -5.70 -1.67 -3.84
C LEU A 174 -5.35 -1.46 -5.32
N ALA A 175 -4.09 -1.74 -5.70
CA ALA A 175 -3.65 -1.61 -7.09
C ALA A 175 -4.30 -2.66 -8.00
N ASP A 176 -4.51 -3.87 -7.48
CA ASP A 176 -5.21 -4.94 -8.18
C ASP A 176 -6.65 -4.52 -8.50
N LEU A 177 -7.37 -4.01 -7.50
CA LEU A 177 -8.74 -3.51 -7.67
C LEU A 177 -8.82 -2.32 -8.63
N MET A 178 -7.88 -1.38 -8.56
CA MET A 178 -7.81 -0.27 -9.51
C MET A 178 -7.62 -0.78 -10.94
N THR A 179 -6.70 -1.74 -11.15
CA THR A 179 -6.43 -2.34 -12.47
C THR A 179 -7.65 -3.08 -13.00
N LEU A 180 -8.33 -3.84 -12.16
CA LEU A 180 -9.58 -4.50 -12.51
C LEU A 180 -10.66 -3.48 -12.93
N LYS A 181 -10.79 -2.38 -12.19
CA LYS A 181 -11.75 -1.33 -12.52
C LYS A 181 -11.43 -0.61 -13.83
N GLU A 182 -10.15 -0.35 -14.12
CA GLU A 182 -9.70 0.20 -15.40
C GLU A 182 -10.04 -0.73 -16.57
N CYS A 183 -9.80 -2.04 -16.42
CA CYS A 183 -10.03 -3.00 -17.49
C CYS A 183 -11.52 -3.29 -17.75
N PHE A 184 -12.34 -3.30 -16.69
CA PHE A 184 -13.70 -3.83 -16.76
C PHE A 184 -14.81 -2.83 -16.41
N GLY A 185 -14.45 -1.64 -15.95
CA GLY A 185 -15.39 -0.55 -15.61
C GLY A 185 -16.10 -0.73 -14.26
N THR A 186 -16.31 -1.97 -13.81
CA THR A 186 -16.97 -2.30 -12.55
C THR A 186 -16.22 -3.38 -11.79
N LEU A 187 -16.33 -3.35 -10.45
CA LEU A 187 -15.80 -4.40 -9.58
C LEU A 187 -16.89 -5.38 -9.13
N ALA A 188 -18.12 -4.91 -9.02
CA ALA A 188 -19.24 -5.71 -8.50
C ALA A 188 -19.50 -6.94 -9.38
N GLY A 189 -19.48 -8.14 -8.78
CA GLY A 189 -19.70 -9.42 -9.45
C GLY A 189 -18.57 -9.85 -10.39
N LEU A 190 -17.43 -9.13 -10.40
CA LEU A 190 -16.28 -9.54 -11.19
C LEU A 190 -15.64 -10.78 -10.58
N ARG A 191 -15.42 -11.81 -11.40
CA ARG A 191 -14.78 -13.06 -10.96
C ARG A 191 -13.28 -13.01 -11.21
N VAL A 192 -12.49 -13.27 -10.16
CA VAL A 192 -11.02 -13.32 -10.18
C VAL A 192 -10.57 -14.66 -9.64
N ALA A 193 -9.70 -15.35 -10.35
CA ALA A 193 -9.04 -16.55 -9.87
C ALA A 193 -7.59 -16.23 -9.50
N TYR A 194 -7.21 -16.51 -8.26
CA TYR A 194 -5.81 -16.52 -7.81
C TYR A 194 -5.29 -17.95 -7.85
N VAL A 195 -4.16 -18.19 -8.48
CA VAL A 195 -3.59 -19.53 -8.71
C VAL A 195 -2.16 -19.58 -8.20
N GLY A 196 -1.87 -20.50 -7.28
CA GLY A 196 -0.55 -20.68 -6.68
C GLY A 196 -0.56 -20.79 -5.17
N ASP A 197 0.42 -20.21 -4.51
CA ASP A 197 0.53 -20.19 -3.05
C ASP A 197 -0.48 -19.22 -2.42
N GLY A 198 -1.30 -19.68 -1.50
CA GLY A 198 -2.30 -18.88 -0.75
C GLY A 198 -1.64 -17.95 0.28
N ASN A 199 -0.74 -17.10 -0.19
CA ASN A 199 0.10 -16.21 0.60
C ASN A 199 -0.61 -14.90 1.02
N ASN A 200 0.15 -13.92 1.53
CA ASN A 200 -0.34 -12.61 1.96
C ASN A 200 -0.97 -11.77 0.82
N VAL A 201 -0.56 -11.99 -0.43
CA VAL A 201 -1.16 -11.31 -1.61
C VAL A 201 -2.55 -11.87 -1.86
N ALA A 202 -2.69 -13.21 -1.90
CA ALA A 202 -3.98 -13.88 -2.02
C ALA A 202 -4.94 -13.47 -0.91
N ARG A 203 -4.46 -13.40 0.35
CA ARG A 203 -5.23 -12.97 1.52
C ARG A 203 -5.74 -11.53 1.36
N SER A 204 -4.88 -10.60 1.00
CA SER A 204 -5.25 -9.19 0.86
C SER A 204 -6.20 -8.95 -0.32
N LEU A 205 -5.98 -9.66 -1.44
CA LEU A 205 -6.89 -9.65 -2.59
C LEU A 205 -8.27 -10.18 -2.20
N ALA A 206 -8.33 -11.29 -1.46
CA ALA A 206 -9.57 -11.88 -0.99
C ALA A 206 -10.36 -10.93 -0.07
N LEU A 207 -9.68 -10.32 0.91
CA LEU A 207 -10.27 -9.40 1.88
C LEU A 207 -10.81 -8.13 1.23
N LEU A 208 -9.97 -7.42 0.46
CA LEU A 208 -10.37 -6.18 -0.19
C LEU A 208 -11.26 -6.43 -1.41
N GLY A 209 -11.08 -7.55 -2.11
CA GLY A 209 -11.93 -7.99 -3.22
C GLY A 209 -13.37 -8.21 -2.77
N HIS A 210 -13.57 -8.98 -1.69
CA HIS A 210 -14.89 -9.16 -1.10
C HIS A 210 -15.56 -7.83 -0.74
N ARG A 211 -14.81 -6.92 -0.12
CA ARG A 211 -15.29 -5.59 0.27
C ARG A 211 -15.67 -4.72 -0.93
N ALA A 212 -15.00 -4.91 -2.06
CA ALA A 212 -15.30 -4.24 -3.33
C ALA A 212 -16.40 -4.93 -4.16
N GLY A 213 -16.92 -6.08 -3.72
CA GLY A 213 -17.90 -6.88 -4.45
C GLY A 213 -17.30 -7.78 -5.53
N VAL A 214 -15.99 -8.05 -5.48
CA VAL A 214 -15.28 -9.00 -6.36
C VAL A 214 -15.40 -10.41 -5.80
N GLU A 215 -15.72 -11.38 -6.65
CA GLU A 215 -15.76 -12.80 -6.32
C GLU A 215 -14.37 -13.42 -6.52
N VAL A 216 -13.68 -13.72 -5.42
CA VAL A 216 -12.34 -14.28 -5.46
C VAL A 216 -12.39 -15.79 -5.25
N THR A 217 -11.79 -16.54 -6.18
CA THR A 217 -11.51 -17.97 -6.04
C THR A 217 -10.00 -18.17 -5.92
N VAL A 218 -9.57 -18.96 -4.93
CA VAL A 218 -8.14 -19.26 -4.71
C VAL A 218 -7.89 -20.72 -5.00
N ALA A 219 -7.01 -21.00 -5.95
CA ALA A 219 -6.55 -22.33 -6.31
C ALA A 219 -5.14 -22.57 -5.78
N SER A 220 -5.00 -23.48 -4.84
CA SER A 220 -3.71 -23.84 -4.24
C SER A 220 -3.65 -25.34 -3.99
N PRO A 221 -2.45 -25.97 -4.08
CA PRO A 221 -2.32 -27.38 -3.71
C PRO A 221 -2.46 -27.57 -2.18
N PRO A 222 -2.67 -28.80 -1.72
CA PRO A 222 -2.69 -29.13 -0.29
C PRO A 222 -1.41 -28.64 0.39
N GLY A 223 -1.56 -27.98 1.54
CA GLY A 223 -0.44 -27.38 2.30
C GLY A 223 -0.12 -25.93 1.95
N TYR A 224 -0.63 -25.41 0.82
CA TYR A 224 -0.44 -24.04 0.35
C TYR A 224 -1.77 -23.26 0.26
N ALA A 225 -2.85 -23.86 0.72
CA ALA A 225 -4.16 -23.21 0.69
C ALA A 225 -4.19 -21.98 1.61
N LEU A 226 -4.98 -21.00 1.21
CA LEU A 226 -5.26 -19.83 2.04
C LEU A 226 -5.88 -20.27 3.36
N THR A 227 -5.20 -19.98 4.47
CA THR A 227 -5.70 -20.34 5.80
C THR A 227 -6.81 -19.37 6.22
N GLN A 228 -7.96 -19.91 6.59
CA GLN A 228 -9.13 -19.16 7.09
C GLN A 228 -9.06 -18.95 8.61
N GLY A 229 -7.88 -18.54 9.13
CA GLY A 229 -7.66 -18.27 10.55
C GLY A 229 -7.96 -16.84 10.96
N GLU A 230 -8.10 -16.62 12.28
CA GLU A 230 -8.16 -15.28 12.84
C GLU A 230 -6.92 -14.43 12.44
N PRO A 231 -7.04 -13.07 12.27
CA PRO A 231 -8.23 -12.26 12.57
C PRO A 231 -9.21 -12.08 11.41
N ASP A 232 -8.94 -12.61 10.20
CA ASP A 232 -9.68 -12.29 8.98
C ASP A 232 -10.77 -13.35 8.62
N SER A 233 -11.07 -14.27 9.54
CA SER A 233 -11.94 -15.43 9.29
C SER A 233 -13.28 -15.07 8.65
N LEU A 234 -13.90 -13.98 9.09
CA LEU A 234 -15.20 -13.54 8.57
C LEU A 234 -15.11 -13.06 7.11
N ALA A 235 -14.09 -12.29 6.76
CA ALA A 235 -13.89 -11.82 5.38
C ALA A 235 -13.47 -12.95 4.44
N LEU A 236 -12.64 -13.88 4.94
CA LEU A 236 -12.16 -15.03 4.17
C LEU A 236 -13.22 -16.14 4.02
N SER A 237 -14.28 -16.14 4.84
CA SER A 237 -15.39 -17.10 4.69
C SER A 237 -16.14 -16.97 3.36
N HIS A 238 -16.01 -15.84 2.67
CA HIS A 238 -16.61 -15.58 1.35
C HIS A 238 -15.71 -15.98 0.17
N VAL A 239 -14.47 -16.40 0.45
CA VAL A 239 -13.53 -16.85 -0.59
C VAL A 239 -13.83 -18.28 -0.96
N ARG A 240 -13.97 -18.55 -2.25
CA ARG A 240 -14.06 -19.93 -2.76
C ARG A 240 -12.64 -20.52 -2.83
N LEU A 241 -12.43 -21.63 -2.13
CA LEU A 241 -11.22 -22.43 -2.27
C LEU A 241 -11.50 -23.57 -3.26
N GLU A 242 -10.71 -23.66 -4.32
CA GLU A 242 -10.85 -24.64 -5.40
C GLU A 242 -9.47 -25.23 -5.70
N PRO A 243 -9.20 -26.50 -5.34
CA PRO A 243 -7.88 -27.08 -5.55
C PRO A 243 -7.49 -27.25 -7.01
N ASP A 244 -8.46 -27.45 -7.91
CA ASP A 244 -8.20 -27.57 -9.36
C ASP A 244 -8.08 -26.18 -9.99
N PRO A 245 -6.89 -25.80 -10.53
CA PRO A 245 -6.69 -24.50 -11.15
C PRO A 245 -7.56 -24.27 -12.39
N HIS A 246 -7.87 -25.34 -13.17
CA HIS A 246 -8.76 -25.23 -14.34
C HIS A 246 -10.22 -24.97 -13.92
N ALA A 247 -10.69 -25.60 -12.85
CA ALA A 247 -12.01 -25.35 -12.29
C ALA A 247 -12.09 -23.94 -11.68
N ALA A 248 -11.02 -23.47 -11.05
CA ALA A 248 -10.96 -22.16 -10.44
C ALA A 248 -11.04 -21.01 -11.45
N VAL A 249 -10.36 -21.14 -12.59
CA VAL A 249 -10.32 -20.09 -13.63
C VAL A 249 -11.56 -20.04 -14.49
N ASN A 250 -12.41 -21.07 -14.46
CA ASN A 250 -13.60 -21.15 -15.30
C ASN A 250 -14.52 -19.94 -15.14
N GLY A 251 -14.58 -19.11 -16.20
CA GLY A 251 -15.33 -17.87 -16.26
C GLY A 251 -14.76 -16.73 -15.41
N ALA A 252 -13.55 -16.85 -14.88
CA ALA A 252 -12.83 -15.73 -14.30
C ALA A 252 -12.40 -14.74 -15.38
N ARG A 253 -12.57 -13.44 -15.13
CA ARG A 253 -12.13 -12.36 -16.03
C ARG A 253 -10.72 -11.86 -15.72
N ALA A 254 -10.16 -12.25 -14.59
CA ALA A 254 -8.74 -12.06 -14.29
C ALA A 254 -8.19 -13.33 -13.64
N VAL A 255 -7.00 -13.73 -14.08
CA VAL A 255 -6.21 -14.80 -13.46
C VAL A 255 -4.96 -14.19 -12.87
N TYR A 256 -4.76 -14.38 -11.59
CA TYR A 256 -3.68 -13.78 -10.83
C TYR A 256 -2.75 -14.87 -10.30
N THR A 257 -1.44 -14.64 -10.37
CA THR A 257 -0.45 -15.49 -9.71
C THR A 257 0.65 -14.64 -9.05
N ASP A 258 1.40 -15.25 -8.16
CA ASP A 258 2.55 -14.68 -7.48
C ASP A 258 3.67 -15.71 -7.39
N VAL A 259 4.88 -15.29 -7.00
CA VAL A 259 6.03 -16.16 -6.85
C VAL A 259 5.74 -17.39 -5.97
N TRP A 260 6.23 -18.54 -6.38
CA TRP A 260 6.12 -19.77 -5.59
C TRP A 260 7.05 -19.80 -4.38
N VAL A 261 8.17 -19.08 -4.48
CA VAL A 261 9.18 -18.99 -3.40
C VAL A 261 9.27 -17.52 -2.97
N SER A 262 8.64 -17.19 -1.86
CA SER A 262 8.71 -15.87 -1.27
C SER A 262 10.02 -15.64 -0.51
N MET A 263 10.34 -14.38 -0.21
CA MET A 263 11.50 -14.05 0.63
C MET A 263 11.37 -14.66 2.03
N GLY A 264 12.26 -15.55 2.37
CA GLY A 264 12.27 -16.33 3.61
C GLY A 264 11.94 -17.81 3.43
N ASP A 265 11.46 -18.22 2.25
CA ASP A 265 11.11 -19.61 1.92
C ASP A 265 12.20 -20.34 1.14
N GLU A 266 13.39 -19.75 1.01
CA GLU A 266 14.50 -20.28 0.20
C GLU A 266 14.93 -21.70 0.60
N ALA A 267 14.79 -22.02 1.89
CA ALA A 267 15.13 -23.36 2.41
C ALA A 267 14.22 -24.47 1.86
N THR A 268 12.98 -24.14 1.46
CA THR A 268 11.98 -25.09 0.92
C THR A 268 11.75 -24.91 -0.59
N ALA A 269 12.58 -24.12 -1.26
CA ALA A 269 12.37 -23.70 -2.64
C ALA A 269 12.19 -24.87 -3.63
N ALA A 270 12.96 -25.95 -3.51
CA ALA A 270 12.86 -27.12 -4.38
C ALA A 270 11.52 -27.83 -4.22
N GLN A 271 11.08 -28.06 -2.99
CA GLN A 271 9.80 -28.70 -2.68
C GLN A 271 8.63 -27.83 -3.16
N ARG A 272 8.68 -26.50 -2.92
CA ARG A 272 7.64 -25.56 -3.36
C ARG A 272 7.47 -25.57 -4.88
N ARG A 273 8.59 -25.63 -5.65
CA ARG A 273 8.53 -25.70 -7.12
C ARG A 273 7.91 -27.01 -7.61
N GLU A 274 8.14 -28.10 -6.93
CA GLU A 274 7.55 -29.40 -7.26
C GLU A 274 6.05 -29.40 -6.97
N ASP A 275 5.65 -28.98 -5.76
CA ASP A 275 4.26 -28.99 -5.31
C ASP A 275 3.37 -28.02 -6.11
N LEU A 276 3.94 -26.87 -6.51
CA LEU A 276 3.21 -25.81 -7.23
C LEU A 276 3.29 -25.93 -8.76
N ALA A 277 4.04 -26.89 -9.32
CA ALA A 277 4.27 -27.02 -10.76
C ALA A 277 2.98 -27.09 -11.61
N GLY A 278 1.90 -27.67 -11.05
CA GLY A 278 0.58 -27.74 -11.67
C GLY A 278 -0.23 -26.44 -11.63
N TYR A 279 0.28 -25.40 -10.95
CA TYR A 279 -0.42 -24.13 -10.73
C TYR A 279 0.24 -22.97 -11.51
N ARG A 280 0.94 -23.28 -12.61
CA ARG A 280 1.54 -22.27 -13.47
C ARG A 280 0.47 -21.54 -14.26
N LEU A 281 0.55 -20.22 -14.29
CA LEU A 281 -0.24 -19.39 -15.20
C LEU A 281 0.45 -19.37 -16.59
N ASP A 282 0.00 -20.23 -17.46
CA ASP A 282 0.38 -20.30 -18.88
C ASP A 282 -0.81 -19.95 -19.78
N ASP A 283 -0.59 -19.92 -21.11
CA ASP A 283 -1.64 -19.63 -22.08
C ASP A 283 -2.81 -20.62 -21.98
N ARG A 284 -2.50 -21.90 -21.72
CA ARG A 284 -3.50 -22.96 -21.63
C ARG A 284 -4.45 -22.74 -20.43
N LEU A 285 -3.92 -22.35 -19.28
CA LEU A 285 -4.72 -22.01 -18.12
C LEU A 285 -5.51 -20.72 -18.36
N LEU A 286 -4.87 -19.69 -18.95
CA LEU A 286 -5.52 -18.42 -19.26
C LEU A 286 -6.62 -18.56 -20.31
N ASP A 287 -6.49 -19.51 -21.28
CA ASP A 287 -7.52 -19.82 -22.29
C ASP A 287 -8.72 -20.55 -21.70
N ALA A 288 -8.56 -21.23 -20.57
CA ALA A 288 -9.66 -21.86 -19.82
C ALA A 288 -10.53 -20.85 -19.03
N ALA A 289 -10.05 -19.60 -18.90
CA ALA A 289 -10.79 -18.51 -18.27
C ALA A 289 -11.81 -17.86 -19.25
N ALA A 290 -12.39 -16.72 -18.87
CA ALA A 290 -13.27 -15.98 -19.77
C ALA A 290 -12.52 -15.51 -21.04
N PRO A 291 -13.19 -15.35 -22.20
CA PRO A 291 -12.53 -14.97 -23.45
C PRO A 291 -11.79 -13.63 -23.40
N ASP A 292 -12.23 -12.72 -22.52
CA ASP A 292 -11.63 -11.41 -22.27
C ASP A 292 -10.75 -11.38 -21.01
N ALA A 293 -10.35 -12.56 -20.50
CA ALA A 293 -9.56 -12.66 -19.28
C ALA A 293 -8.17 -12.04 -19.43
N ILE A 294 -7.75 -11.34 -18.39
CA ILE A 294 -6.43 -10.73 -18.24
C ILE A 294 -5.58 -11.51 -17.23
N ALA A 295 -4.25 -11.40 -17.38
CA ALA A 295 -3.28 -11.94 -16.42
C ALA A 295 -2.74 -10.83 -15.51
N LEU A 296 -2.65 -11.11 -14.22
CA LEU A 296 -2.11 -10.24 -13.17
C LEU A 296 -0.96 -10.94 -12.42
N HIS A 297 0.00 -10.14 -11.92
CA HIS A 297 1.13 -10.57 -11.10
C HIS A 297 1.71 -9.40 -10.31
N CYS A 298 1.95 -9.56 -9.02
CA CYS A 298 2.47 -8.44 -8.20
C CYS A 298 3.96 -8.15 -8.39
N LEU A 299 4.69 -9.02 -9.10
CA LEU A 299 6.13 -8.96 -9.35
C LEU A 299 7.00 -9.05 -8.04
N PRO A 300 8.23 -9.59 -8.11
CA PRO A 300 8.93 -10.07 -9.32
C PRO A 300 8.28 -11.33 -9.88
N ALA A 301 8.46 -11.59 -11.19
CA ALA A 301 7.99 -12.80 -11.83
C ALA A 301 9.18 -13.69 -12.23
N HIS A 302 9.00 -15.01 -12.18
CA HIS A 302 10.00 -15.99 -12.61
C HIS A 302 9.46 -16.77 -13.83
N PRO A 303 9.70 -16.29 -15.07
CA PRO A 303 9.22 -16.97 -16.28
C PRO A 303 9.70 -18.41 -16.32
N GLY A 304 8.74 -19.34 -16.50
CA GLY A 304 9.00 -20.78 -16.46
C GLY A 304 8.74 -21.44 -15.11
N GLU A 305 8.54 -20.65 -14.04
CA GLU A 305 8.01 -21.11 -12.74
C GLU A 305 6.50 -20.80 -12.68
N GLU A 306 6.06 -19.82 -11.91
CA GLU A 306 4.65 -19.49 -11.67
C GLU A 306 3.91 -18.91 -12.87
N ILE A 307 4.64 -18.32 -13.82
CA ILE A 307 4.08 -17.70 -15.02
C ILE A 307 4.92 -18.05 -16.26
N SER A 308 4.28 -18.25 -17.41
CA SER A 308 5.01 -18.43 -18.67
C SER A 308 5.46 -17.08 -19.25
N SER A 309 6.54 -17.10 -20.08
CA SER A 309 7.00 -15.90 -20.78
C SER A 309 5.95 -15.35 -21.74
N GLU A 310 5.19 -16.22 -22.36
CA GLU A 310 4.14 -15.92 -23.33
C GLU A 310 3.01 -15.13 -22.67
N VAL A 311 2.61 -15.51 -21.46
CA VAL A 311 1.61 -14.77 -20.68
C VAL A 311 2.21 -13.48 -20.12
N LEU A 312 3.41 -13.53 -19.51
CA LEU A 312 4.04 -12.37 -18.87
C LEU A 312 4.27 -11.20 -19.82
N TYR A 313 4.64 -11.49 -21.07
CA TYR A 313 4.93 -10.48 -22.10
C TYR A 313 3.86 -10.44 -23.21
N GLY A 314 2.79 -11.22 -23.07
CA GLY A 314 1.70 -11.32 -24.03
C GLY A 314 0.70 -10.17 -23.96
N PRO A 315 -0.26 -10.13 -24.89
CA PRO A 315 -1.20 -9.00 -24.99
C PRO A 315 -2.28 -8.98 -23.92
N ARG A 316 -2.50 -10.11 -23.24
CA ARG A 316 -3.54 -10.24 -22.19
C ARG A 316 -3.06 -9.85 -20.79
N GLN A 317 -1.78 -9.64 -20.59
CA GLN A 317 -1.28 -9.20 -19.29
C GLN A 317 -1.65 -7.73 -19.01
N ARG A 318 -1.80 -7.39 -17.71
CA ARG A 318 -1.96 -6.02 -17.18
C ARG A 318 -1.01 -5.79 -16.00
N ILE A 319 0.11 -6.49 -16.03
CA ILE A 319 1.09 -6.57 -14.94
C ILE A 319 1.83 -5.24 -14.77
N TRP A 320 2.16 -4.58 -15.88
CA TRP A 320 2.89 -3.32 -15.85
C TRP A 320 2.00 -2.16 -15.42
N GLU A 321 0.75 -2.13 -15.90
CA GLU A 321 -0.28 -1.19 -15.45
C GLU A 321 -0.62 -1.40 -13.97
N GLN A 322 -0.72 -2.66 -13.51
CA GLN A 322 -0.92 -3.02 -12.11
C GLN A 322 0.25 -2.51 -11.23
N ALA A 323 1.49 -2.65 -11.71
CA ALA A 323 2.66 -2.14 -11.00
C ALA A 323 2.68 -0.59 -10.94
N GLU A 324 2.26 0.09 -12.00
CA GLU A 324 2.11 1.55 -12.04
C GLU A 324 0.99 2.01 -11.09
N ASN A 325 -0.14 1.32 -11.10
CA ASN A 325 -1.32 1.66 -10.30
C ASN A 325 -1.04 1.72 -8.79
N ARG A 326 -0.01 1.03 -8.32
CA ARG A 326 0.46 1.15 -6.93
C ARG A 326 0.73 2.59 -6.53
N ARG A 327 1.36 3.39 -7.39
CA ARG A 327 1.64 4.80 -7.12
C ARG A 327 0.34 5.59 -6.93
N HIS A 328 -0.66 5.36 -7.77
CA HIS A 328 -1.90 6.13 -7.77
C HIS A 328 -2.80 5.79 -6.58
N VAL A 329 -2.93 4.49 -6.24
CA VAL A 329 -3.70 4.10 -5.04
C VAL A 329 -3.02 4.52 -3.75
N GLN A 330 -1.68 4.54 -3.71
CA GLN A 330 -0.93 5.02 -2.55
C GLN A 330 -1.09 6.54 -2.37
N LYS A 331 -1.18 7.31 -3.46
CA LYS A 331 -1.52 8.74 -3.39
C LYS A 331 -2.93 8.93 -2.80
N ALA A 332 -3.92 8.23 -3.32
CA ALA A 332 -5.29 8.32 -2.81
C ALA A 332 -5.40 7.86 -1.35
N LEU A 333 -4.65 6.83 -0.96
CA LEU A 333 -4.57 6.38 0.43
C LEU A 333 -3.95 7.44 1.36
N LEU A 334 -2.87 8.08 0.93
CA LEU A 334 -2.25 9.17 1.70
C LEU A 334 -3.18 10.37 1.84
N GLU A 335 -3.95 10.73 0.80
CA GLU A 335 -5.00 11.74 0.90
C GLU A 335 -6.08 11.33 1.91
N LEU A 336 -6.56 10.09 1.87
CA LEU A 336 -7.58 9.58 2.80
C LEU A 336 -7.13 9.66 4.26
N LEU A 337 -5.86 9.38 4.53
CA LEU A 337 -5.30 9.32 5.88
C LEU A 337 -4.90 10.71 6.43
N LEU A 338 -4.49 11.65 5.57
CA LEU A 338 -3.85 12.91 6.00
C LEU A 338 -4.69 14.15 5.73
N VAL A 339 -5.61 14.12 4.76
CA VAL A 339 -6.49 15.28 4.47
C VAL A 339 -7.77 15.15 5.29
N ARG A 340 -7.89 15.98 6.32
CA ARG A 340 -9.07 16.06 7.19
C ARG A 340 -10.02 17.18 6.76
#